data_1e73f4fc174a445034b1837b125a4d21
#
_entry.id   1e73f4fc174a445034b1837b125a4d21
#
_cell.length_a   1.000
_cell.length_b   1.000
_cell.length_c   1.000
_cell.angle_alpha   90.00
_cell.angle_beta   90.00
_cell.angle_gamma   90.00
#
_symmetry.space_group_name_H-M   'P 1'
#
loop_
_entity.id
_entity.type
_entity.pdbx_description
1 polymer ?
#
loop_
_entity_poly.entity_id
_entity_poly.type
_entity_poly.pdbx_seq_one_letter_code
_entity_poly.pdbx_strand_id
1 'polypeptide(L)'
;MMFSKSTEYSIRAIIFIALHGSPEKLIGKADIASELDFPEAFLAKVLQNLVKKNLIVSIKGPGGGFFLKKTTSNYSILDIVEILEGLDPLHKCGLGLNGCNDANPCPIHDEYQPVKHKIRDALSSKTIEEISLNIASGKYSLKSELYLR
;
A
#
# COMPACT_ATOMS: atom_id res chain seq x y z
N MET A 1 12.24 -6.60 -5.25
CA MET A 1 11.05 -5.94 -4.65
C MET A 1 10.21 -5.33 -5.74
N MET A 2 8.90 -5.50 -5.65
CA MET A 2 7.98 -4.99 -6.66
C MET A 2 7.74 -3.48 -6.52
N PHE A 3 7.67 -3.00 -5.28
CA PHE A 3 7.41 -1.59 -4.96
C PHE A 3 8.59 -0.97 -4.23
N SER A 4 8.66 0.38 -4.23
CA SER A 4 9.61 1.09 -3.41
C SER A 4 9.35 0.83 -1.92
N LYS A 5 10.38 0.97 -1.09
CA LYS A 5 10.23 0.89 0.37
C LYS A 5 9.18 1.88 0.88
N SER A 6 9.17 3.08 0.33
CA SER A 6 8.20 4.10 0.69
C SER A 6 6.76 3.64 0.42
N THR A 7 6.50 3.00 -0.71
CA THR A 7 5.18 2.48 -1.06
C THR A 7 4.80 1.29 -0.17
N GLU A 8 5.72 0.36 0.10
CA GLU A 8 5.47 -0.75 1.02
C GLU A 8 5.07 -0.26 2.42
N TYR A 9 5.81 0.69 2.97
CA TYR A 9 5.48 1.30 4.28
C TYR A 9 4.17 2.08 4.22
N SER A 10 3.91 2.80 3.14
CA SER A 10 2.66 3.53 2.95
C SER A 10 1.44 2.62 2.98
N ILE A 11 1.49 1.50 2.26
CA ILE A 11 0.40 0.52 2.23
C ILE A 11 0.15 -0.05 3.63
N ARG A 12 1.20 -0.44 4.34
CA ARG A 12 1.07 -0.98 5.70
C ARG A 12 0.52 0.07 6.68
N ALA A 13 0.97 1.32 6.58
CA ALA A 13 0.44 2.42 7.40
C ALA A 13 -1.04 2.68 7.11
N ILE A 14 -1.45 2.71 5.85
CA ILE A 14 -2.85 2.88 5.44
C ILE A 14 -3.74 1.78 6.04
N ILE A 15 -3.33 0.52 5.92
CA ILE A 15 -4.08 -0.62 6.46
C ILE A 15 -4.16 -0.54 7.99
N PHE A 16 -3.08 -0.18 8.67
CA PHE A 16 -3.05 -0.01 10.11
C PHE A 16 -4.00 1.10 10.58
N ILE A 17 -3.98 2.25 9.91
CA ILE A 17 -4.88 3.38 10.21
C ILE A 17 -6.34 2.98 9.93
N ALA A 18 -6.61 2.26 8.85
CA ALA A 18 -7.95 1.76 8.54
C ALA A 18 -8.48 0.80 9.62
N LEU A 19 -7.58 -0.05 10.13
CA LEU A 19 -7.92 -1.07 11.12
C LEU A 19 -8.24 -0.49 12.50
N HIS A 20 -7.50 0.54 12.93
CA HIS A 20 -7.53 1.03 14.31
C HIS A 20 -8.10 2.44 14.46
N GLY A 21 -8.21 3.22 13.39
CA GLY A 21 -8.56 4.63 13.43
C GLY A 21 -9.93 4.96 12.85
N SER A 22 -10.45 6.10 13.28
CA SER A 22 -11.66 6.73 12.74
C SER A 22 -11.55 8.25 12.95
N PRO A 23 -12.45 9.07 12.37
CA PRO A 23 -12.50 10.50 12.69
C PRO A 23 -12.64 10.78 14.21
N GLU A 24 -13.26 9.86 14.96
CA GLU A 24 -13.44 9.95 16.42
C GLU A 24 -12.26 9.35 17.19
N LYS A 25 -11.45 8.51 16.56
CA LYS A 25 -10.29 7.85 17.15
C LYS A 25 -9.07 8.02 16.27
N LEU A 26 -8.33 9.09 16.50
CA LEU A 26 -7.11 9.38 15.74
C LEU A 26 -5.96 8.45 16.14
N ILE A 27 -5.14 8.06 15.20
CA ILE A 27 -3.96 7.22 15.41
C ILE A 27 -2.71 8.11 15.36
N GLY A 28 -1.93 8.10 16.44
CA GLY A 28 -0.69 8.85 16.54
C GLY A 28 0.47 8.22 15.76
N LYS A 29 1.42 9.05 15.34
CA LYS A 29 2.65 8.59 14.67
C LYS A 29 3.42 7.57 15.51
N ALA A 30 3.50 7.80 16.83
CA ALA A 30 4.21 6.90 17.75
C ALA A 30 3.58 5.50 17.78
N ASP A 31 2.25 5.41 17.75
CA ASP A 31 1.54 4.12 17.73
C ASP A 31 1.84 3.36 16.43
N ILE A 32 1.83 4.05 15.30
CA ILE A 32 2.15 3.43 14.00
C ILE A 32 3.60 2.93 13.99
N ALA A 33 4.54 3.76 14.44
CA ALA A 33 5.96 3.42 14.48
C ALA A 33 6.22 2.18 15.35
N SER A 34 5.63 2.16 16.54
CA SER A 34 5.79 1.06 17.51
C SER A 34 5.20 -0.25 17.00
N GLU A 35 3.96 -0.20 16.52
CA GLU A 35 3.24 -1.42 16.12
C GLU A 35 3.74 -2.04 14.81
N LEU A 36 4.24 -1.21 13.89
CA LEU A 36 4.74 -1.66 12.60
C LEU A 36 6.27 -1.74 12.51
N ASP A 37 6.95 -1.42 13.61
CA ASP A 37 8.43 -1.38 13.68
C ASP A 37 9.04 -0.52 12.56
N PHE A 38 8.52 0.71 12.43
CA PHE A 38 9.00 1.68 11.44
C PHE A 38 9.99 2.66 12.07
N PRO A 39 11.11 3.00 11.40
CA PRO A 39 11.94 4.12 11.81
C PRO A 39 11.12 5.42 11.80
N GLU A 40 11.08 6.14 12.95
CA GLU A 40 10.21 7.32 13.10
C GLU A 40 10.45 8.42 12.06
N ALA A 41 11.72 8.69 11.74
CA ALA A 41 12.08 9.72 10.75
C ALA A 41 11.57 9.35 9.36
N PHE A 42 11.61 8.08 8.98
CA PHE A 42 11.10 7.60 7.71
C PHE A 42 9.57 7.60 7.68
N LEU A 43 8.95 7.16 8.78
CA LEU A 43 7.48 7.18 8.91
C LEU A 43 6.91 8.60 8.79
N ALA A 44 7.58 9.60 9.37
CA ALA A 44 7.15 10.99 9.25
C ALA A 44 7.03 11.42 7.78
N LYS A 45 8.02 11.06 6.95
CA LYS A 45 7.99 11.35 5.50
C LYS A 45 6.87 10.58 4.78
N VAL A 46 6.67 9.32 5.13
CA VAL A 46 5.59 8.49 4.59
C VAL A 46 4.24 9.12 4.89
N LEU A 47 3.97 9.48 6.14
CA LEU A 47 2.70 10.08 6.55
C LEU A 47 2.46 11.43 5.90
N GLN A 48 3.49 12.29 5.80
CA GLN A 48 3.39 13.56 5.07
C GLN A 48 3.01 13.36 3.61
N ASN A 49 3.61 12.37 2.95
CA ASN A 49 3.27 12.06 1.56
C ASN A 49 1.84 11.54 1.42
N LEU A 50 1.38 10.69 2.35
CA LEU A 50 0.00 10.20 2.34
C LEU A 50 -1.03 11.32 2.53
N VAL A 51 -0.74 12.29 3.39
CA VAL A 51 -1.58 13.50 3.55
C VAL A 51 -1.57 14.32 2.26
N LYS A 52 -0.40 14.56 1.68
CA LYS A 52 -0.24 15.31 0.43
C LYS A 52 -1.00 14.64 -0.73
N LYS A 53 -0.99 13.33 -0.80
CA LYS A 53 -1.73 12.54 -1.81
C LYS A 53 -3.22 12.39 -1.46
N ASN A 54 -3.66 12.99 -0.37
CA ASN A 54 -5.07 13.00 0.03
C ASN A 54 -5.64 11.61 0.36
N LEU A 55 -4.79 10.72 0.86
CA LEU A 55 -5.16 9.35 1.26
C LEU A 55 -5.54 9.25 2.72
N ILE A 56 -4.91 10.07 3.58
CA ILE A 56 -5.21 10.17 5.00
C ILE A 56 -5.42 11.62 5.40
N VAL A 57 -6.07 11.83 6.53
CA VAL A 57 -6.28 13.15 7.14
C VAL A 57 -5.43 13.26 8.39
N SER A 58 -4.75 14.39 8.56
CA SER A 58 -3.96 14.72 9.75
C SER A 58 -4.66 15.83 10.54
N ILE A 59 -4.84 15.59 11.83
CA ILE A 59 -5.29 16.60 12.79
C ILE A 59 -4.11 16.94 13.68
N LYS A 60 -3.70 18.21 13.67
CA LYS A 60 -2.56 18.70 14.46
C LYS A 60 -2.97 19.08 15.87
N GLY A 61 -2.00 19.16 16.77
CA GLY A 61 -2.15 19.63 18.15
C GLY A 61 -2.31 18.50 19.17
N PRO A 62 -2.55 18.85 20.46
CA PRO A 62 -2.80 17.87 21.51
C PRO A 62 -4.00 16.99 21.19
N GLY A 63 -3.83 15.66 21.33
CA GLY A 63 -4.85 14.70 20.92
C GLY A 63 -5.00 14.52 19.41
N GLY A 64 -4.10 15.11 18.62
CA GLY A 64 -4.05 14.96 17.16
C GLY A 64 -3.59 13.57 16.72
N GLY A 65 -3.57 13.36 15.43
CA GLY A 65 -3.18 12.11 14.80
C GLY A 65 -3.76 11.99 13.40
N PHE A 66 -3.93 10.77 12.95
CA PHE A 66 -4.33 10.44 11.59
C PHE A 66 -5.58 9.56 11.57
N PHE A 67 -6.38 9.71 10.54
CA PHE A 67 -7.44 8.77 10.20
C PHE A 67 -7.53 8.60 8.67
N LEU A 68 -8.13 7.51 8.24
CA LEU A 68 -8.25 7.21 6.82
C LEU A 68 -9.36 8.07 6.19
N LYS A 69 -9.08 8.62 5.03
CA LYS A 69 -10.12 9.25 4.23
C LYS A 69 -11.14 8.20 3.77
N LYS A 70 -12.43 8.51 3.83
CA LYS A 70 -13.49 7.55 3.48
C LYS A 70 -13.33 7.00 2.06
N THR A 71 -12.93 7.84 1.11
CA THR A 71 -12.65 7.40 -0.27
C THR A 71 -11.54 6.38 -0.35
N THR A 72 -10.50 6.51 0.49
CA THR A 72 -9.35 5.58 0.52
C THR A 72 -9.75 4.18 0.98
N SER A 73 -10.75 4.06 1.84
CA SER A 73 -11.25 2.74 2.29
C SER A 73 -11.79 1.90 1.13
N ASN A 74 -12.26 2.54 0.06
CA ASN A 74 -12.79 1.89 -1.15
C ASN A 74 -11.72 1.60 -2.21
N TYR A 75 -10.48 2.08 -2.02
CA TYR A 75 -9.38 1.79 -2.93
C TYR A 75 -8.83 0.38 -2.70
N SER A 76 -8.39 -0.25 -3.79
CA SER A 76 -7.56 -1.44 -3.73
C SER A 76 -6.09 -1.08 -3.47
N ILE A 77 -5.26 -2.09 -3.20
CA ILE A 77 -3.80 -1.88 -3.14
C ILE A 77 -3.28 -1.37 -4.48
N LEU A 78 -3.83 -1.84 -5.59
CA LEU A 78 -3.45 -1.36 -6.93
C LEU A 78 -3.69 0.14 -7.08
N ASP A 79 -4.84 0.66 -6.64
CA ASP A 79 -5.16 2.08 -6.69
C ASP A 79 -4.17 2.91 -5.85
N ILE A 80 -3.82 2.41 -4.66
CA ILE A 80 -2.84 3.08 -3.79
C ILE A 80 -1.47 3.14 -4.45
N VAL A 81 -1.01 2.03 -5.05
CA VAL A 81 0.27 1.98 -5.76
C VAL A 81 0.28 2.98 -6.93
N GLU A 82 -0.80 3.02 -7.71
CA GLU A 82 -0.93 3.95 -8.83
C GLU A 82 -0.81 5.41 -8.38
N ILE A 83 -1.46 5.77 -7.27
CA ILE A 83 -1.41 7.13 -6.69
C ILE A 83 -0.01 7.47 -6.19
N LEU A 84 0.71 6.51 -5.59
CA LEU A 84 2.00 6.76 -4.94
C LEU A 84 3.19 6.75 -5.90
N GLU A 85 3.25 5.80 -6.82
CA GLU A 85 4.42 5.61 -7.69
C GLU A 85 4.10 5.25 -9.14
N GLY A 86 2.82 5.07 -9.47
CA GLY A 86 2.40 4.64 -10.81
C GLY A 86 2.49 3.13 -11.01
N LEU A 87 2.02 2.66 -12.16
CA LEU A 87 1.93 1.23 -12.52
C LEU A 87 2.94 0.81 -13.59
N ASP A 88 3.95 1.63 -13.84
CA ASP A 88 4.99 1.37 -14.85
C ASP A 88 5.57 -0.05 -14.79
N PRO A 89 5.92 -0.61 -13.61
CA PRO A 89 6.44 -1.98 -13.53
C PRO A 89 5.47 -3.05 -14.04
N LEU A 90 4.17 -2.78 -14.01
CA LEU A 90 3.12 -3.69 -14.50
C LEU A 90 2.78 -3.47 -15.97
N HIS A 91 3.28 -2.40 -16.59
CA HIS A 91 3.05 -2.08 -18.01
C HIS A 91 4.28 -2.36 -18.88
N LYS A 92 5.47 -2.13 -18.35
CA LYS A 92 6.72 -2.27 -19.09
C LYS A 92 7.07 -3.72 -19.42
N CYS A 93 7.82 -3.89 -20.50
CA CYS A 93 8.42 -5.17 -20.85
C CYS A 93 9.39 -5.64 -19.75
N GLY A 94 9.38 -6.92 -19.41
CA GLY A 94 10.29 -7.50 -18.42
C GLY A 94 11.77 -7.38 -18.77
N LEU A 95 12.09 -7.26 -20.07
CA LEU A 95 13.46 -7.02 -20.58
C LEU A 95 13.72 -5.53 -20.85
N GLY A 96 12.77 -4.65 -20.57
CA GLY A 96 12.91 -3.21 -20.79
C GLY A 96 12.92 -2.79 -22.25
N LEU A 97 12.45 -3.64 -23.18
CA LEU A 97 12.46 -3.34 -24.61
C LEU A 97 11.31 -2.40 -24.97
N ASN A 98 11.64 -1.30 -25.63
CA ASN A 98 10.65 -0.39 -26.19
C ASN A 98 9.93 -1.05 -27.38
N GLY A 99 8.60 -0.89 -27.43
CA GLY A 99 7.79 -1.43 -28.52
C GLY A 99 7.47 -2.92 -28.41
N CYS A 100 7.82 -3.58 -27.31
CA CYS A 100 7.37 -4.94 -27.04
C CYS A 100 5.86 -4.96 -26.80
N ASN A 101 5.14 -5.75 -27.58
CA ASN A 101 3.68 -5.93 -27.50
C ASN A 101 3.29 -7.25 -28.17
N ASP A 102 2.00 -7.56 -28.20
CA ASP A 102 1.50 -8.82 -28.77
C ASP A 102 1.84 -9.00 -30.27
N ALA A 103 1.96 -7.90 -31.00
CA ALA A 103 2.34 -7.94 -32.43
C ALA A 103 3.86 -8.03 -32.64
N ASN A 104 4.67 -7.64 -31.63
CA ASN A 104 6.11 -7.66 -31.64
C ASN A 104 6.65 -8.12 -30.30
N PRO A 105 6.45 -9.40 -29.93
CA PRO A 105 6.79 -9.91 -28.59
C PRO A 105 8.29 -10.10 -28.40
N CYS A 106 8.77 -9.82 -27.18
CA CYS A 106 10.12 -10.19 -26.76
C CYS A 106 10.18 -11.69 -26.36
N PRO A 107 11.38 -12.26 -26.16
CA PRO A 107 11.54 -13.68 -25.88
C PRO A 107 10.81 -14.22 -24.64
N ILE A 108 10.40 -13.36 -23.70
CA ILE A 108 9.68 -13.76 -22.49
C ILE A 108 8.24 -13.22 -22.45
N HIS A 109 7.76 -12.62 -23.56
CA HIS A 109 6.49 -11.91 -23.57
C HIS A 109 5.31 -12.80 -23.15
N ASP A 110 5.19 -13.96 -23.77
CA ASP A 110 4.05 -14.86 -23.60
C ASP A 110 3.96 -15.43 -22.18
N GLU A 111 5.09 -15.68 -21.54
CA GLU A 111 5.15 -16.16 -20.15
C GLU A 111 5.02 -15.00 -19.14
N TYR A 112 5.55 -13.82 -19.47
CA TYR A 112 5.61 -12.70 -18.54
C TYR A 112 4.27 -11.94 -18.44
N GLN A 113 3.57 -11.77 -19.55
CA GLN A 113 2.27 -11.07 -19.58
C GLN A 113 1.22 -11.68 -18.63
N PRO A 114 0.99 -13.00 -18.64
CA PRO A 114 0.04 -13.61 -17.69
C PRO A 114 0.42 -13.38 -16.23
N VAL A 115 1.71 -13.33 -15.91
CA VAL A 115 2.19 -13.06 -14.53
C VAL A 115 1.85 -11.63 -14.13
N LYS A 116 2.09 -10.64 -15.00
CA LYS A 116 1.70 -9.25 -14.72
C LYS A 116 0.20 -9.10 -14.50
N HIS A 117 -0.63 -9.77 -15.29
CA HIS A 117 -2.07 -9.75 -15.12
C HIS A 117 -2.47 -10.37 -13.78
N LYS A 118 -1.89 -11.50 -13.38
CA LYS A 118 -2.15 -12.12 -12.07
C LYS A 118 -1.76 -11.21 -10.89
N ILE A 119 -0.63 -10.52 -11.01
CA ILE A 119 -0.21 -9.53 -10.00
C ILE A 119 -1.24 -8.41 -9.91
N ARG A 120 -1.64 -7.85 -11.04
CA ARG A 120 -2.67 -6.80 -11.09
C ARG A 120 -3.97 -7.27 -10.45
N ASP A 121 -4.45 -8.45 -10.80
CA ASP A 121 -5.66 -9.04 -10.24
C ASP A 121 -5.55 -9.24 -8.72
N ALA A 122 -4.41 -9.73 -8.24
CA ALA A 122 -4.16 -9.90 -6.80
C ALA A 122 -4.21 -8.58 -6.05
N LEU A 123 -3.60 -7.52 -6.60
CA LEU A 123 -3.54 -6.20 -5.96
C LEU A 123 -4.87 -5.44 -6.02
N SER A 124 -5.73 -5.75 -7.00
CA SER A 124 -7.04 -5.12 -7.16
C SER A 124 -8.20 -5.91 -6.54
N SER A 125 -7.94 -7.12 -6.03
CA SER A 125 -8.99 -8.07 -5.64
C SER A 125 -9.80 -7.66 -4.41
N LYS A 126 -9.27 -6.80 -3.56
CA LYS A 126 -9.90 -6.37 -2.30
C LYS A 126 -9.65 -4.89 -2.06
N THR A 127 -10.64 -4.25 -1.44
CA THR A 127 -10.49 -2.88 -0.95
C THR A 127 -9.71 -2.85 0.37
N ILE A 128 -9.21 -1.66 0.73
CA ILE A 128 -8.56 -1.44 2.04
C ILE A 128 -9.51 -1.81 3.18
N GLU A 129 -10.81 -1.50 3.05
CA GLU A 129 -11.82 -1.88 4.03
C GLU A 129 -11.92 -3.40 4.18
N GLU A 130 -12.05 -4.14 3.09
CA GLU A 130 -12.12 -5.61 3.10
C GLU A 130 -10.85 -6.24 3.68
N ILE A 131 -9.67 -5.69 3.35
CA ILE A 131 -8.39 -6.14 3.91
C ILE A 131 -8.38 -5.92 5.42
N SER A 132 -8.78 -4.73 5.90
CA SER A 132 -8.79 -4.44 7.34
C SER A 132 -9.77 -5.35 8.10
N LEU A 133 -10.94 -5.63 7.54
CA LEU A 133 -11.90 -6.57 8.13
C LEU A 133 -11.34 -8.00 8.21
N ASN A 134 -10.64 -8.45 7.19
CA ASN A 134 -9.99 -9.76 7.18
C ASN A 134 -8.86 -9.86 8.24
N ILE A 135 -8.14 -8.78 8.49
CA ILE A 135 -7.15 -8.73 9.57
C ILE A 135 -7.85 -8.73 10.93
N ALA A 136 -8.89 -7.92 11.11
CA ALA A 136 -9.67 -7.86 12.35
C ALA A 136 -10.27 -9.21 12.72
N SER A 137 -10.68 -10.03 11.75
CA SER A 137 -11.21 -11.39 11.96
C SER A 137 -10.12 -12.44 12.25
N GLY A 138 -8.84 -12.06 12.20
CA GLY A 138 -7.71 -12.96 12.43
C GLY A 138 -7.28 -13.80 11.21
N LYS A 139 -7.88 -13.57 10.04
CA LYS A 139 -7.52 -14.29 8.82
C LYS A 139 -6.12 -13.94 8.32
N TYR A 140 -5.71 -12.67 8.47
CA TYR A 140 -4.40 -12.16 8.05
C TYR A 140 -3.76 -11.31 9.15
N SER A 141 -2.45 -11.10 9.06
CA SER A 141 -1.69 -10.25 9.96
C SER A 141 -0.79 -9.28 9.20
N LEU A 142 -0.60 -8.08 9.74
CA LEU A 142 0.42 -7.13 9.28
C LEU A 142 1.76 -7.31 10.01
N LYS A 143 1.80 -8.11 11.07
CA LYS A 143 3.02 -8.35 11.87
C LYS A 143 3.80 -9.52 11.27
N SER A 144 5.10 -9.31 11.10
CA SER A 144 6.02 -10.33 10.58
C SER A 144 6.67 -11.15 11.69
N GLU A 145 5.90 -11.62 12.67
CA GLU A 145 6.42 -12.46 13.76
C GLU A 145 7.04 -13.78 13.29
N LEU A 146 6.83 -14.13 12.02
CA LEU A 146 7.29 -15.40 11.44
C LEU A 146 8.78 -15.45 11.10
N TYR A 147 9.50 -14.33 11.18
CA TYR A 147 10.92 -14.29 10.81
C TYR A 147 11.89 -14.36 12.00
N LEU A 148 11.37 -14.55 13.21
CA LEU A 148 12.18 -14.74 14.43
C LEU A 148 12.42 -16.21 14.77
N ARG A 149 12.27 -17.09 13.80
CA ARG A 149 12.55 -18.53 13.97
C ARG A 149 13.81 -18.95 13.24
#